data_30f4a3da3d303f02fe3221df34fe756e
#
_entry.id   30f4a3da3d303f02fe3221df34fe756e
#
_cell.length_a   1.000
_cell.length_b   1.000
_cell.length_c   1.000
_cell.angle_alpha   90.00
_cell.angle_beta   90.00
_cell.angle_gamma   90.00
#
_symmetry.space_group_name_H-M   'P 1'
#
loop_
_entity.id
_entity.type
_entity.pdbx_description
1 polymer ?
#
loop_
_entity_poly.entity_id
_entity_poly.type
_entity_poly.pdbx_seq_one_letter_code
_entity_poly.pdbx_strand_id
1 'polypeptide(L)'
;MPLILFTRQGCCLCAGLEQKLRALEPPPALETRDVDADPSLASRYGLEVPVLAIAAAEAAPGGWRELPRVPPRLAGESLRIWLQKHGFQQPSA
;
A
#
# COMPACT_ATOMS: atom_id res chain seq x y z
N MET A 1 2.44 -11.13 5.57
CA MET A 1 3.34 -10.13 4.96
C MET A 1 2.65 -8.78 4.98
N PRO A 2 3.31 -7.73 5.40
CA PRO A 2 2.65 -6.43 5.48
C PRO A 2 2.45 -5.78 4.12
N LEU A 3 1.45 -4.91 4.05
CA LEU A 3 1.32 -3.98 2.94
C LEU A 3 2.25 -2.79 3.21
N ILE A 4 2.79 -2.23 2.14
CA ILE A 4 3.58 -1.00 2.20
C ILE A 4 2.85 0.05 1.40
N LEU A 5 2.58 1.19 2.03
CA LEU A 5 1.96 2.32 1.36
C LEU A 5 2.99 3.44 1.24
N PHE A 6 3.38 3.75 0.01
CA PHE A 6 4.28 4.87 -0.27
C PHE A 6 3.44 6.14 -0.34
N THR A 7 3.77 7.10 0.49
CA THR A 7 2.98 8.33 0.65
C THR A 7 3.87 9.54 0.52
N ARG A 8 3.24 10.70 0.46
CA ARG A 8 3.91 11.99 0.48
C ARG A 8 3.13 12.91 1.39
N GLN A 9 3.83 13.75 2.14
CA GLN A 9 3.19 14.71 3.02
C GLN A 9 2.33 15.66 2.17
N GLY A 10 1.11 15.92 2.63
CA GLY A 10 0.19 16.75 1.89
C GLY A 10 -0.61 16.05 0.80
N CYS A 11 -0.42 14.75 0.64
CA CYS A 11 -1.14 13.96 -0.35
C CYS A 11 -2.50 13.51 0.20
N CYS A 12 -3.57 14.14 -0.24
CA CYS A 12 -4.92 13.81 0.22
C CYS A 12 -5.33 12.40 -0.20
N LEU A 13 -4.94 11.98 -1.41
CA LEU A 13 -5.25 10.64 -1.89
C LEU A 13 -4.54 9.57 -1.06
N CYS A 14 -3.31 9.86 -0.64
CA CYS A 14 -2.56 8.94 0.21
C CYS A 14 -3.25 8.76 1.56
N ALA A 15 -3.66 9.86 2.17
CA ALA A 15 -4.36 9.81 3.45
C ALA A 15 -5.68 9.08 3.34
N GLY A 16 -6.42 9.30 2.26
CA GLY A 16 -7.69 8.62 2.02
C GLY A 16 -7.53 7.12 1.87
N LEU A 17 -6.52 6.69 1.11
CA LEU A 17 -6.25 5.26 0.95
C LEU A 17 -5.80 4.63 2.26
N GLU A 18 -4.95 5.32 3.02
CA GLU A 18 -4.52 4.81 4.32
C GLU A 18 -5.71 4.59 5.24
N GLN A 19 -6.64 5.54 5.30
CA GLN A 19 -7.84 5.40 6.13
C GLN A 19 -8.67 4.18 5.73
N LYS A 20 -8.85 3.98 4.43
CA LYS A 20 -9.62 2.85 3.91
C LYS A 20 -8.96 1.51 4.27
N LEU A 21 -7.64 1.44 4.17
CA LEU A 21 -6.91 0.23 4.50
C LEU A 21 -7.00 -0.07 5.99
N ARG A 22 -6.85 0.95 6.84
CA ARG A 22 -6.92 0.75 8.29
C ARG A 22 -8.34 0.45 8.79
N ALA A 23 -9.35 0.78 7.98
CA ALA A 23 -10.74 0.50 8.32
C ALA A 23 -11.18 -0.91 7.93
N LEU A 24 -10.35 -1.67 7.23
CA LEU A 24 -10.67 -3.06 6.89
C LEU A 24 -10.76 -3.91 8.16
N GLU A 25 -11.60 -4.92 8.11
CA GLU A 25 -11.81 -5.80 9.26
C GLU A 25 -11.51 -7.26 8.89
N PRO A 26 -10.45 -7.87 9.44
CA PRO A 26 -9.46 -7.23 10.33
C PRO A 26 -8.54 -6.31 9.53
N PRO A 27 -7.96 -5.26 10.17
CA PRO A 27 -7.05 -4.36 9.45
C PRO A 27 -5.77 -5.11 9.07
N PRO A 28 -5.26 -4.89 7.86
CA PRO A 28 -4.00 -5.51 7.45
C PRO A 28 -2.83 -4.87 8.18
N ALA A 29 -1.74 -5.61 8.31
CA ALA A 29 -0.49 -5.02 8.74
C ALA A 29 -0.05 -4.03 7.67
N LEU A 30 0.09 -2.76 8.03
CA LEU A 30 0.35 -1.69 7.08
C LEU A 30 1.54 -0.88 7.54
N GLU A 31 2.55 -0.78 6.66
CA GLU A 31 3.69 0.10 6.87
C GLU A 31 3.56 1.26 5.90
N THR A 32 3.73 2.49 6.39
CA THR A 32 3.76 3.65 5.52
C THR A 32 5.20 4.11 5.36
N ARG A 33 5.57 4.55 4.16
CA ARG A 33 6.88 5.10 3.86
C ARG A 33 6.70 6.43 3.15
N ASP A 34 7.36 7.46 3.70
CA ASP A 34 7.37 8.79 3.09
C ASP A 34 8.42 8.80 1.99
N VAL A 35 7.99 9.01 0.74
CA VAL A 35 8.91 9.01 -0.40
C VAL A 35 9.89 10.18 -0.32
N ASP A 36 9.55 11.26 0.37
CA ASP A 36 10.44 12.40 0.50
C ASP A 36 11.56 12.16 1.51
N ALA A 37 11.46 11.12 2.32
CA ALA A 37 12.50 10.76 3.27
C ALA A 37 13.67 10.00 2.62
N ASP A 38 13.50 9.54 1.37
CA ASP A 38 14.51 8.77 0.66
C ASP A 38 14.56 9.25 -0.79
N PRO A 39 15.70 9.82 -1.25
CA PRO A 39 15.79 10.33 -2.62
C PRO A 39 15.49 9.30 -3.69
N SER A 40 15.83 8.03 -3.49
CA SER A 40 15.54 7.01 -4.48
C SER A 40 14.03 6.71 -4.55
N LEU A 41 13.32 6.76 -3.44
CA LEU A 41 11.87 6.62 -3.43
C LEU A 41 11.19 7.84 -4.05
N ALA A 42 11.69 9.04 -3.76
CA ALA A 42 11.15 10.27 -4.35
C ALA A 42 11.29 10.25 -5.87
N SER A 43 12.44 9.79 -6.37
CA SER A 43 12.70 9.68 -7.80
C SER A 43 11.77 8.65 -8.45
N ARG A 44 11.50 7.55 -7.75
CA ARG A 44 10.72 6.44 -8.30
C ARG A 44 9.22 6.67 -8.21
N TYR A 45 8.74 7.21 -7.09
CA TYR A 45 7.32 7.28 -6.79
C TYR A 45 6.78 8.67 -6.51
N GLY A 46 7.63 9.70 -6.50
CA GLY A 46 7.22 11.04 -6.05
C GLY A 46 6.02 11.63 -6.78
N LEU A 47 5.83 11.30 -8.06
CA LEU A 47 4.70 11.76 -8.85
C LEU A 47 3.58 10.73 -8.95
N GLU A 48 3.77 9.56 -8.35
CA GLU A 48 2.83 8.46 -8.50
C GLU A 48 2.12 8.06 -7.20
N VAL A 49 2.51 8.66 -6.08
CA VAL A 49 1.85 8.34 -4.81
C VAL A 49 0.35 8.64 -4.88
N PRO A 50 -0.47 7.84 -4.22
CA PRO A 50 -0.12 6.69 -3.37
C PRO A 50 0.24 5.44 -4.19
N VAL A 51 1.29 4.76 -3.77
CA VAL A 51 1.70 3.47 -4.36
C VAL A 51 1.57 2.41 -3.28
N LEU A 52 0.87 1.33 -3.59
CA LEU A 52 0.68 0.23 -2.65
C LEU A 52 1.51 -0.96 -3.11
N ALA A 53 2.16 -1.62 -2.18
CA ALA A 53 3.00 -2.77 -2.46
C ALA A 53 2.85 -3.82 -1.36
N ILE A 54 3.26 -5.04 -1.67
CA ILE A 54 3.31 -6.14 -0.70
C ILE A 54 4.77 -6.40 -0.40
N ALA A 55 5.14 -6.41 0.87
CA ALA A 55 6.50 -6.78 1.26
C ALA A 55 6.79 -8.19 0.76
N ALA A 56 7.89 -8.36 0.06
CA ALA A 56 8.24 -9.64 -0.58
C ALA A 56 9.69 -9.98 -0.28
N ALA A 57 9.90 -10.90 0.64
CA ALA A 57 11.24 -11.31 1.06
C ALA A 57 12.01 -11.97 -0.09
N GLU A 58 11.32 -12.66 -0.97
CA GLU A 58 11.94 -13.34 -2.09
C GLU A 58 12.42 -12.39 -3.20
N ALA A 59 11.97 -11.14 -3.21
CA ALA A 59 12.42 -10.17 -4.21
C ALA A 59 13.83 -9.67 -3.89
N ALA A 60 14.09 -9.36 -2.64
CA ALA A 60 15.37 -8.96 -2.08
C ALA A 60 15.16 -8.72 -0.59
N PRO A 61 16.20 -8.77 0.25
CA PRO A 61 16.03 -8.36 1.64
C PRO A 61 15.47 -6.95 1.71
N GLY A 62 14.32 -6.78 2.38
CA GLY A 62 13.63 -5.50 2.42
C GLY A 62 12.95 -5.10 1.13
N GLY A 63 12.79 -6.03 0.17
CA GLY A 63 12.12 -5.75 -1.10
C GLY A 63 10.62 -5.82 -1.02
N TRP A 64 9.98 -5.40 -2.10
CA TRP A 64 8.52 -5.40 -2.19
C TRP A 64 8.09 -5.61 -3.62
N ARG A 65 6.81 -5.99 -3.79
CA ARG A 65 6.17 -6.13 -5.09
C ARG A 65 5.09 -5.07 -5.22
N GLU A 66 5.22 -4.19 -6.20
CA GLU A 66 4.24 -3.15 -6.43
C GLU A 66 2.91 -3.74 -6.90
N LEU A 67 1.82 -3.17 -6.41
CA LEU A 67 0.49 -3.47 -6.91
C LEU A 67 0.08 -2.41 -7.94
N PRO A 68 -0.90 -2.71 -8.80
CA PRO A 68 -1.47 -1.70 -9.67
C PRO A 68 -2.09 -0.57 -8.86
N ARG A 69 -2.35 0.55 -9.49
CA ARG A 69 -3.00 1.68 -8.81
C ARG A 69 -4.37 1.25 -8.28
N VAL A 70 -4.59 1.53 -7.00
CA VAL A 70 -5.85 1.19 -6.36
C VAL A 70 -6.95 2.10 -6.90
N PRO A 71 -8.06 1.54 -7.44
CA PRO A 71 -9.18 2.39 -7.86
C PRO A 71 -9.73 3.19 -6.68
N PRO A 72 -9.95 4.51 -6.83
CA PRO A 72 -10.34 5.35 -5.70
C PRO A 72 -11.74 5.06 -5.15
N ARG A 73 -12.55 4.32 -5.89
CA ARG A 73 -13.91 3.97 -5.44
C ARG A 73 -13.92 2.81 -4.47
N LEU A 74 -12.84 2.02 -4.40
CA LEU A 74 -12.84 0.83 -3.57
C LEU A 74 -12.74 1.18 -2.10
N ALA A 75 -13.52 0.50 -1.29
CA ALA A 75 -13.49 0.62 0.16
C ALA A 75 -14.13 -0.63 0.76
N GLY A 76 -13.83 -0.95 2.02
CA GLY A 76 -14.41 -2.08 2.71
C GLY A 76 -14.22 -3.40 1.96
N GLU A 77 -15.30 -4.12 1.78
CA GLU A 77 -15.28 -5.46 1.16
C GLU A 77 -14.69 -5.44 -0.25
N SER A 78 -15.05 -4.46 -1.07
CA SER A 78 -14.55 -4.38 -2.43
C SER A 78 -13.04 -4.15 -2.47
N LEU A 79 -12.52 -3.35 -1.55
CA LEU A 79 -11.08 -3.15 -1.43
C LEU A 79 -10.39 -4.44 -0.99
N ARG A 80 -10.96 -5.16 -0.04
CA ARG A 80 -10.40 -6.43 0.44
C ARG A 80 -10.34 -7.44 -0.70
N ILE A 81 -11.40 -7.55 -1.50
CA ILE A 81 -11.44 -8.47 -2.63
C ILE A 81 -10.38 -8.08 -3.68
N TRP A 82 -10.25 -6.78 -3.94
CA TRP A 82 -9.24 -6.29 -4.88
C TRP A 82 -7.83 -6.68 -4.44
N LEU A 83 -7.53 -6.50 -3.15
CA LEU A 83 -6.23 -6.89 -2.60
C LEU A 83 -5.97 -8.39 -2.78
N GLN A 84 -6.98 -9.22 -2.53
CA GLN A 84 -6.85 -10.66 -2.69
C GLN A 84 -6.58 -11.04 -4.15
N LYS A 85 -7.23 -10.37 -5.08
CA LYS A 85 -7.01 -10.60 -6.52
C LYS A 85 -5.58 -10.28 -6.92
N HIS A 86 -4.94 -9.36 -6.24
CA HIS A 86 -3.57 -8.95 -6.55
C HIS A 86 -2.54 -9.62 -5.64
N GLY A 87 -2.93 -10.66 -4.95
CA GLY A 87 -2.01 -11.53 -4.25
C GLY A 87 -1.80 -11.23 -2.78
N PHE A 88 -2.51 -10.24 -2.22
CA PHE A 88 -2.42 -9.98 -0.80
C PHE A 88 -3.41 -10.87 -0.05
N GLN A 89 -2.89 -11.70 0.85
CA GLN A 89 -3.72 -12.52 1.71
C GLN A 89 -3.46 -12.15 3.15
N GLN A 90 -4.54 -11.76 3.84
CA GLN A 90 -4.44 -11.57 5.27
C GLN A 90 -4.43 -12.94 5.94
N PRO A 91 -3.57 -13.12 6.96
CA PRO A 91 -3.67 -14.33 7.75
C PRO A 91 -5.05 -14.37 8.38
N SER A 92 -5.75 -15.47 8.18
CA SER A 92 -7.02 -15.66 8.89
C SER A 92 -6.73 -15.78 10.37
N ALA A 93 -7.47 -15.04 11.12
CA ALA A 93 -7.34 -15.07 12.56
C ALA A 93 -7.79 -16.45 13.10
#